data_a1c2a06962702f421a4baf67147e38a1
#
_entry.id   a1c2a06962702f421a4baf67147e38a1
#
_cell.length_a   1.000
_cell.length_b   1.000
_cell.length_c   1.000
_cell.angle_alpha   90.00
_cell.angle_beta   90.00
_cell.angle_gamma   90.00
#
_symmetry.space_group_name_H-M   'P 1'
#
loop_
_entity.id
_entity.type
_entity.pdbx_description
1 polymer ?
#
loop_
_entity_poly.entity_id
_entity_poly.type
_entity_poly.pdbx_seq_one_letter_code
_entity_poly.pdbx_strand_id
1 'polypeptide(L)'
;MGILIVDVRFVRGDAGNKSVNQIVANVQAEERVRXDLRREIVDLGGAENIMELRTKKKIKNKIAACKDLTDVFVVRETHLSGPVDPEEFLKAAAQGKLEVIEKFLEDGGDPNTCDEFRKTALQRAALENHAKVVETLLEKGADINFKDMLDCRAVHWACRGGSLAALKVLQDRGADINVKDKLLSSPLHVATRTGHSDIVQHLLVSGININAKDWEGDTALHDAVRLNRHKIVKLLILAGADMQIKNAEGIAATEQLKQWQFDTKETLEKLEQMRDVCLV
;
A
#
# COMPACT_ATOMS: atom_id res chain seq x y z
N MET A 1 8.90 13.38 -1.74
CA MET A 1 10.02 13.47 -2.71
C MET A 1 11.17 12.65 -2.15
N GLY A 2 11.32 11.42 -2.65
CA GLY A 2 12.46 10.58 -2.30
C GLY A 2 13.59 10.84 -3.29
N ILE A 3 14.70 11.36 -2.80
CA ILE A 3 15.92 11.46 -3.60
C ILE A 3 16.61 10.10 -3.54
N LEU A 4 16.65 9.41 -4.66
CA LEU A 4 17.45 8.19 -4.79
C LEU A 4 18.93 8.65 -4.85
N ILE A 5 19.63 8.50 -3.74
CA ILE A 5 21.08 8.71 -3.73
C ILE A 5 21.73 7.41 -4.24
N VAL A 6 22.17 7.44 -5.48
CA VAL A 6 22.97 6.34 -6.03
C VAL A 6 24.44 6.59 -5.68
N ASP A 7 24.95 5.81 -4.73
CA ASP A 7 26.37 5.90 -4.33
C ASP A 7 27.23 5.15 -5.36
N VAL A 8 27.86 5.91 -6.23
CA VAL A 8 28.75 5.36 -7.28
C VAL A 8 30.20 5.38 -6.78
N ARG A 9 30.66 4.29 -6.20
CA ARG A 9 32.09 4.13 -5.87
C ARG A 9 32.88 3.51 -7.02
N PHE A 10 33.97 4.14 -7.32
CA PHE A 10 34.82 3.90 -8.50
C PHE A 10 35.98 2.93 -8.23
N VAL A 11 36.24 2.03 -9.17
CA VAL A 11 37.52 1.29 -9.26
C VAL A 11 38.32 1.86 -10.44
N ARG A 12 39.52 2.31 -10.14
CA ARG A 12 40.42 2.92 -11.12
C ARG A 12 40.92 1.91 -12.16
N GLY A 13 40.56 2.15 -13.39
CA GLY A 13 41.24 1.69 -14.59
C GLY A 13 41.31 2.87 -15.55
N ASP A 14 42.45 3.08 -16.18
CA ASP A 14 42.78 4.32 -16.93
C ASP A 14 41.89 4.65 -18.16
N ALA A 15 40.91 3.84 -18.47
CA ALA A 15 39.98 4.10 -19.56
C ALA A 15 38.64 4.73 -19.14
N GLY A 16 38.44 4.94 -17.82
CA GLY A 16 37.13 5.19 -17.24
C GLY A 16 36.62 6.63 -17.22
N ASN A 17 37.51 7.63 -17.37
CA ASN A 17 37.12 9.01 -17.03
C ASN A 17 36.22 9.69 -18.11
N LYS A 18 36.29 9.25 -19.37
CA LYS A 18 35.45 9.79 -20.43
C LYS A 18 34.03 9.19 -20.40
N SER A 19 33.89 7.95 -19.96
CA SER A 19 32.58 7.28 -19.97
C SER A 19 31.67 7.77 -18.83
N VAL A 20 32.24 8.12 -17.66
CA VAL A 20 31.45 8.59 -16.51
C VAL A 20 30.85 9.97 -16.74
N ASN A 21 31.65 10.88 -17.28
CA ASN A 21 31.17 12.21 -17.62
C ASN A 21 30.05 12.14 -18.67
N GLN A 22 30.12 11.17 -19.57
CA GLN A 22 29.11 10.94 -20.59
C GLN A 22 27.82 10.32 -19.99
N ILE A 23 27.95 9.43 -19.01
CA ILE A 23 26.83 8.85 -18.28
C ILE A 23 26.11 9.91 -17.42
N VAL A 24 26.86 10.72 -16.69
CA VAL A 24 26.33 11.83 -15.89
C VAL A 24 25.63 12.85 -16.82
N ALA A 25 26.24 13.17 -17.95
CA ALA A 25 25.65 14.07 -18.95
C ALA A 25 24.35 13.48 -19.53
N ASN A 26 24.31 12.17 -19.76
CA ASN A 26 23.10 11.50 -20.29
C ASN A 26 21.96 11.47 -19.25
N VAL A 27 22.27 11.20 -17.97
CA VAL A 27 21.28 11.22 -16.88
C VAL A 27 20.74 12.65 -16.70
N GLN A 28 21.61 13.65 -16.74
CA GLN A 28 21.21 15.06 -16.68
C GLN A 28 20.38 15.49 -17.89
N ALA A 29 20.71 14.96 -19.08
CA ALA A 29 19.94 15.19 -20.31
C ALA A 29 18.55 14.56 -20.23
N GLU A 30 18.44 13.35 -19.64
CA GLU A 30 17.13 12.68 -19.43
C GLU A 30 16.25 13.43 -18.43
N GLU A 31 16.84 13.97 -17.37
CA GLU A 31 16.11 14.80 -16.40
C GLU A 31 15.64 16.11 -17.02
N ARG A 32 16.46 16.75 -17.87
CA ARG A 32 16.06 17.94 -18.63
C ARG A 32 14.91 17.63 -19.58
N VAL A 33 14.98 16.52 -20.31
CA VAL A 33 13.92 16.07 -21.22
C VAL A 33 12.63 15.76 -20.44
N ARG A 34 12.70 15.21 -19.27
CA ARG A 34 11.53 15.03 -18.40
C ARG A 34 10.91 16.35 -17.93
N UNK A 35 11.74 17.14 -17.82
CA UNK A 35 11.37 18.33 -17.41
C UNK A 35 10.70 19.10 -18.38
N ASP A 36 11.25 19.12 -19.47
CA ASP A 36 10.67 19.81 -20.62
C ASP A 36 9.34 19.21 -21.07
N LEU A 37 9.24 17.89 -21.06
CA LEU A 37 7.97 17.18 -21.32
C LEU A 37 6.87 17.57 -20.32
N ARG A 38 7.22 17.76 -19.05
CA ARG A 38 6.25 18.23 -18.04
C ARG A 38 5.83 19.68 -18.30
N ARG A 39 6.72 20.54 -18.76
CA ARG A 39 6.41 21.93 -19.14
C ARG A 39 5.49 21.97 -20.36
N GLU A 40 5.79 21.20 -21.41
CA GLU A 40 4.95 21.11 -22.61
C GLU A 40 3.52 20.62 -22.32
N ILE A 41 3.38 19.66 -21.37
CA ILE A 41 2.07 19.14 -20.95
C ILE A 41 1.24 20.23 -20.22
N VAL A 42 1.90 21.09 -19.44
CA VAL A 42 1.23 22.18 -18.71
C VAL A 42 0.81 23.31 -19.66
N ASP A 43 1.61 23.60 -20.69
CA ASP A 43 1.37 24.72 -21.62
C ASP A 43 0.27 24.44 -22.67
N LEU A 44 -0.11 23.19 -22.90
CA LEU A 44 -1.02 22.80 -24.00
C LEU A 44 -2.47 22.49 -23.59
N GLY A 45 -2.88 22.91 -22.41
CA GLY A 45 -4.27 23.03 -21.98
C GLY A 45 -5.29 22.04 -22.57
N GLY A 46 -5.09 20.76 -22.45
CA GLY A 46 -6.15 19.78 -22.70
C GLY A 46 -6.30 19.23 -24.13
N ALA A 47 -5.32 19.37 -25.00
CA ALA A 47 -5.34 18.69 -26.31
C ALA A 47 -4.83 17.23 -26.18
N GLU A 48 -5.68 16.36 -25.68
CA GLU A 48 -5.31 15.02 -25.20
C GLU A 48 -4.94 14.01 -26.30
N ASN A 49 -5.29 14.20 -27.55
CA ASN A 49 -5.27 13.09 -28.53
C ASN A 49 -4.10 13.08 -29.53
N ILE A 50 -3.51 14.22 -29.86
CA ILE A 50 -2.46 14.25 -30.90
C ILE A 50 -1.06 14.15 -30.30
N MET A 51 -0.88 14.63 -29.09
CA MET A 51 0.42 14.61 -28.40
C MET A 51 0.76 13.27 -27.80
N GLU A 52 -0.23 12.51 -27.36
CA GLU A 52 -0.02 11.18 -26.77
C GLU A 52 0.63 10.21 -27.76
N LEU A 53 0.26 10.28 -29.02
CA LEU A 53 0.86 9.46 -30.08
C LEU A 53 2.29 9.90 -30.45
N ARG A 54 2.56 11.23 -30.45
CA ARG A 54 3.90 11.75 -30.72
C ARG A 54 4.89 11.51 -29.56
N THR A 55 4.42 11.63 -28.32
CA THR A 55 5.23 11.32 -27.12
C THR A 55 5.51 9.83 -27.00
N LYS A 56 4.53 8.97 -27.23
CA LYS A 56 4.72 7.51 -27.23
C LYS A 56 5.74 7.08 -28.28
N LYS A 57 5.74 7.71 -29.46
CA LYS A 57 6.70 7.42 -30.54
C LYS A 57 8.11 7.93 -30.21
N LYS A 58 8.26 9.12 -29.61
CA LYS A 58 9.55 9.66 -29.15
C LYS A 58 10.15 8.85 -28.01
N ILE A 59 9.32 8.44 -27.04
CA ILE A 59 9.73 7.61 -25.91
C ILE A 59 10.15 6.22 -26.40
N LYS A 60 9.39 5.62 -27.33
CA LYS A 60 9.70 4.30 -27.90
C LYS A 60 11.03 4.31 -28.67
N ASN A 61 11.31 5.38 -29.42
CA ASN A 61 12.58 5.53 -30.14
C ASN A 61 13.77 5.80 -29.21
N LYS A 62 13.56 6.50 -28.07
CA LYS A 62 14.60 6.71 -27.06
C LYS A 62 14.89 5.44 -26.24
N ILE A 63 13.85 4.67 -25.92
CA ILE A 63 14.01 3.37 -25.23
C ILE A 63 14.76 2.38 -26.15
N ALA A 64 14.50 2.41 -27.45
CA ALA A 64 15.24 1.57 -28.42
C ALA A 64 16.72 1.96 -28.51
N ALA A 65 17.03 3.27 -28.41
CA ALA A 65 18.42 3.75 -28.43
C ALA A 65 19.18 3.48 -27.11
N CYS A 66 18.46 3.24 -26.02
CA CYS A 66 19.06 2.91 -24.72
C CYS A 66 19.25 1.42 -24.48
N LYS A 67 18.75 0.54 -25.37
CA LYS A 67 18.90 -0.91 -25.19
C LYS A 67 20.34 -1.40 -25.31
N ASP A 68 21.19 -0.67 -26.04
CA ASP A 68 22.60 -1.03 -26.20
C ASP A 68 23.47 -0.65 -24.99
N LEU A 69 22.88 0.02 -23.97
CA LEU A 69 23.59 0.43 -22.75
C LEU A 69 23.34 -0.51 -21.56
N THR A 70 22.48 -1.52 -21.73
CA THR A 70 22.13 -2.43 -20.63
C THR A 70 23.22 -3.48 -20.30
N ASP A 71 24.21 -3.66 -21.17
CA ASP A 71 25.29 -4.63 -20.94
C ASP A 71 26.42 -4.10 -20.03
N VAL A 72 26.32 -2.86 -19.56
CA VAL A 72 27.40 -2.25 -18.74
C VAL A 72 27.00 -2.11 -17.27
N PHE A 73 25.72 -2.34 -16.93
CA PHE A 73 25.33 -2.39 -15.53
C PHE A 73 25.55 -3.79 -14.94
N VAL A 74 26.77 -4.08 -14.57
CA VAL A 74 27.02 -5.14 -13.58
C VAL A 74 26.42 -4.64 -12.28
N VAL A 75 25.21 -5.07 -11.98
CA VAL A 75 24.69 -4.94 -10.62
C VAL A 75 25.68 -5.68 -9.74
N ARG A 76 26.54 -4.95 -9.07
CA ARG A 76 27.34 -5.54 -8.00
C ARG A 76 26.35 -6.03 -6.95
N GLU A 77 26.16 -7.32 -6.91
CA GLU A 77 25.64 -7.97 -5.72
C GLU A 77 26.53 -7.50 -4.58
N THR A 78 26.01 -6.63 -3.73
CA THR A 78 26.67 -6.31 -2.48
C THR A 78 26.57 -7.59 -1.65
N HIS A 79 27.59 -8.44 -1.75
CA HIS A 79 27.74 -9.54 -0.80
C HIS A 79 27.77 -8.90 0.59
N LEU A 80 26.65 -8.97 1.27
CA LEU A 80 26.56 -8.64 2.68
C LEU A 80 27.57 -9.52 3.41
N SER A 81 28.73 -8.98 3.75
CA SER A 81 29.78 -9.70 4.46
C SER A 81 29.50 -9.61 5.96
N GLY A 82 28.96 -10.67 6.52
CA GLY A 82 28.68 -10.77 7.94
C GLY A 82 27.21 -11.09 8.23
N PRO A 83 26.89 -11.46 9.47
CA PRO A 83 25.52 -11.76 9.86
C PRO A 83 24.66 -10.50 9.86
N VAL A 84 23.43 -10.62 9.40
CA VAL A 84 22.45 -9.51 9.38
C VAL A 84 21.90 -9.32 10.80
N ASP A 85 21.93 -8.08 11.28
CA ASP A 85 21.37 -7.72 12.58
C ASP A 85 19.81 -7.79 12.54
N PRO A 86 19.16 -8.23 13.63
CA PRO A 86 17.68 -8.22 13.69
C PRO A 86 17.03 -6.87 13.36
N GLU A 87 17.64 -5.76 13.78
CA GLU A 87 17.11 -4.42 13.47
C GLU A 87 17.21 -4.12 11.96
N GLU A 88 18.31 -4.53 11.33
CA GLU A 88 18.51 -4.40 9.87
C GLU A 88 17.49 -5.26 9.09
N PHE A 89 17.24 -6.49 9.56
CA PHE A 89 16.20 -7.37 9.01
C PHE A 89 14.81 -6.69 9.03
N LEU A 90 14.43 -6.11 10.17
CA LEU A 90 13.15 -5.40 10.31
C LEU A 90 13.07 -4.14 9.41
N LYS A 91 14.18 -3.43 9.25
CA LYS A 91 14.27 -2.27 8.34
C LYS A 91 14.20 -2.71 6.88
N ALA A 92 14.88 -3.81 6.53
CA ALA A 92 14.87 -4.39 5.19
C ALA A 92 13.45 -4.79 4.77
N ALA A 93 12.66 -5.35 5.69
CA ALA A 93 11.26 -5.71 5.44
C ALA A 93 10.41 -4.46 5.11
N ALA A 94 10.62 -3.35 5.82
CA ALA A 94 9.93 -2.08 5.55
C ALA A 94 10.40 -1.43 4.24
N GLN A 95 11.62 -1.73 3.78
CA GLN A 95 12.20 -1.18 2.55
C GLN A 95 12.03 -2.09 1.33
N GLY A 96 11.51 -3.30 1.53
CA GLY A 96 11.34 -4.28 0.46
C GLY A 96 12.65 -4.93 -0.03
N LYS A 97 13.71 -4.91 0.78
CA LYS A 97 15.04 -5.45 0.43
C LYS A 97 15.07 -6.97 0.62
N LEU A 98 14.68 -7.69 -0.41
CA LEU A 98 14.51 -9.15 -0.38
C LEU A 98 15.83 -9.87 -0.04
N GLU A 99 16.95 -9.43 -0.62
CA GLU A 99 18.28 -10.03 -0.44
C GLU A 99 18.71 -10.08 1.04
N VAL A 100 18.46 -9.00 1.79
CA VAL A 100 18.80 -8.90 3.21
C VAL A 100 17.93 -9.88 4.03
N ILE A 101 16.65 -9.97 3.66
CA ILE A 101 15.68 -10.85 4.32
C ILE A 101 16.05 -12.31 4.08
N GLU A 102 16.33 -12.70 2.84
CA GLU A 102 16.73 -14.05 2.47
C GLU A 102 18.00 -14.45 3.22
N LYS A 103 19.01 -13.58 3.22
CA LYS A 103 20.27 -13.82 3.93
C LYS A 103 20.05 -14.04 5.44
N PHE A 104 19.27 -13.16 6.11
CA PHE A 104 18.96 -13.29 7.54
C PHE A 104 18.35 -14.66 7.85
N LEU A 105 17.40 -15.09 7.01
CA LEU A 105 16.68 -16.36 7.18
C LEU A 105 17.58 -17.56 6.85
N GLU A 106 18.46 -17.46 5.87
CA GLU A 106 19.46 -18.49 5.52
C GLU A 106 20.52 -18.65 6.61
N ASP A 107 20.89 -17.58 7.27
CA ASP A 107 21.81 -17.60 8.42
C ASP A 107 21.14 -18.18 9.70
N GLY A 108 19.88 -18.58 9.61
CA GLY A 108 19.12 -19.21 10.69
C GLY A 108 18.39 -18.23 11.59
N GLY A 109 18.19 -16.98 11.14
CA GLY A 109 17.41 -15.98 11.87
C GLY A 109 15.93 -16.37 11.96
N ASP A 110 15.28 -16.03 13.08
CA ASP A 110 13.86 -16.30 13.30
C ASP A 110 12.99 -15.37 12.43
N PRO A 111 12.14 -15.89 11.52
CA PRO A 111 11.24 -15.05 10.72
C PRO A 111 10.23 -14.25 11.57
N ASN A 112 10.02 -14.64 12.84
CA ASN A 112 9.13 -13.95 13.79
C ASN A 112 9.85 -12.94 14.66
N THR A 113 11.10 -12.63 14.36
CA THR A 113 11.84 -11.56 15.02
C THR A 113 11.00 -10.26 15.00
N CYS A 114 10.89 -9.61 16.15
CA CYS A 114 10.05 -8.42 16.33
C CYS A 114 10.79 -7.32 17.10
N ASP A 115 10.29 -6.10 16.97
CA ASP A 115 10.80 -4.94 17.70
C ASP A 115 10.21 -4.85 19.12
N GLU A 116 10.54 -3.78 19.83
CA GLU A 116 10.02 -3.47 21.20
C GLU A 116 8.48 -3.37 21.26
N PHE A 117 7.81 -3.08 20.14
CA PHE A 117 6.36 -3.04 20.01
C PHE A 117 5.76 -4.37 19.56
N ARG A 118 6.58 -5.42 19.52
CA ARG A 118 6.23 -6.74 18.99
C ARG A 118 5.81 -6.70 17.50
N LYS A 119 6.32 -5.75 16.75
CA LYS A 119 6.03 -5.67 15.31
C LYS A 119 7.07 -6.46 14.52
N THR A 120 6.60 -7.45 13.75
CA THR A 120 7.45 -8.35 12.95
C THR A 120 7.77 -7.78 11.57
N ALA A 121 8.76 -8.39 10.90
CA ALA A 121 9.09 -8.13 9.50
C ALA A 121 7.87 -8.29 8.58
N LEU A 122 7.04 -9.33 8.82
CA LEU A 122 5.81 -9.58 8.06
C LEU A 122 4.83 -8.40 8.16
N GLN A 123 4.63 -7.85 9.35
CA GLN A 123 3.75 -6.70 9.59
C GLN A 123 4.28 -5.43 8.92
N ARG A 124 5.59 -5.21 8.96
CA ARG A 124 6.26 -4.06 8.32
C ARG A 124 6.15 -4.14 6.79
N ALA A 125 6.42 -5.31 6.22
CA ALA A 125 6.30 -5.55 4.77
C ALA A 125 4.84 -5.41 4.29
N ALA A 126 3.88 -5.88 5.11
CA ALA A 126 2.45 -5.76 4.82
C ALA A 126 2.01 -4.29 4.81
N LEU A 127 2.50 -3.45 5.73
CA LEU A 127 2.20 -2.02 5.77
C LEU A 127 2.67 -1.30 4.49
N GLU A 128 3.87 -1.62 4.01
CA GLU A 128 4.52 -0.93 2.89
C GLU A 128 4.24 -1.57 1.52
N ASN A 129 3.34 -2.55 1.46
CA ASN A 129 2.90 -3.26 0.24
C ASN A 129 4.02 -4.04 -0.47
N HIS A 130 4.98 -4.57 0.27
CA HIS A 130 6.04 -5.41 -0.27
C HIS A 130 5.56 -6.87 -0.37
N ALA A 131 4.66 -7.14 -1.32
CA ALA A 131 4.00 -8.45 -1.48
C ALA A 131 4.99 -9.60 -1.63
N LYS A 132 6.11 -9.40 -2.35
CA LYS A 132 7.14 -10.43 -2.54
C LYS A 132 7.85 -10.76 -1.22
N VAL A 133 8.15 -9.77 -0.40
CA VAL A 133 8.72 -9.96 0.95
C VAL A 133 7.72 -10.71 1.85
N VAL A 134 6.43 -10.33 1.81
CA VAL A 134 5.36 -11.02 2.54
C VAL A 134 5.34 -12.51 2.16
N GLU A 135 5.37 -12.79 0.86
CA GLU A 135 5.38 -14.17 0.32
C GLU A 135 6.58 -14.96 0.83
N THR A 136 7.80 -14.43 0.69
CA THR A 136 9.05 -15.07 1.14
C THR A 136 9.03 -15.33 2.65
N LEU A 137 8.61 -14.36 3.46
CA LEU A 137 8.52 -14.53 4.92
C LEU A 137 7.56 -15.66 5.31
N LEU A 138 6.40 -15.74 4.66
CA LEU A 138 5.41 -16.81 4.91
C LEU A 138 5.95 -18.17 4.48
N GLU A 139 6.67 -18.26 3.35
CA GLU A 139 7.32 -19.49 2.88
C GLU A 139 8.42 -19.97 3.84
N LYS A 140 9.07 -19.02 4.50
CA LYS A 140 10.14 -19.32 5.50
C LYS A 140 9.60 -19.49 6.92
N GLY A 141 8.27 -19.58 7.09
CA GLY A 141 7.63 -19.93 8.35
C GLY A 141 7.25 -18.77 9.27
N ALA A 142 7.16 -17.55 8.76
CA ALA A 142 6.63 -16.44 9.54
C ALA A 142 5.19 -16.72 9.97
N ASP A 143 4.85 -16.44 11.23
CA ASP A 143 3.51 -16.64 11.77
C ASP A 143 2.56 -15.54 11.25
N ILE A 144 1.66 -15.93 10.36
CA ILE A 144 0.64 -15.06 9.77
C ILE A 144 -0.30 -14.46 10.83
N ASN A 145 -0.44 -15.14 11.96
CA ASN A 145 -1.32 -14.74 13.07
C ASN A 145 -0.60 -14.00 14.20
N PHE A 146 0.69 -13.71 14.02
CA PHE A 146 1.48 -13.02 15.04
C PHE A 146 0.84 -11.68 15.41
N LYS A 147 0.71 -11.44 16.71
CA LYS A 147 0.06 -10.25 17.29
C LYS A 147 1.09 -9.29 17.85
N ASP A 148 1.01 -8.04 17.44
CA ASP A 148 1.79 -6.96 18.05
C ASP A 148 1.23 -6.56 19.44
N MET A 149 1.73 -5.50 20.04
CA MET A 149 1.29 -5.02 21.36
C MET A 149 -0.19 -4.57 21.39
N LEU A 150 -0.76 -4.24 20.22
CA LEU A 150 -2.17 -3.85 20.07
C LEU A 150 -3.04 -4.99 19.52
N ASP A 151 -2.54 -6.22 19.54
CA ASP A 151 -3.19 -7.41 18.95
C ASP A 151 -3.45 -7.26 17.44
N CYS A 152 -2.80 -6.30 16.78
CA CYS A 152 -2.88 -6.15 15.32
C CYS A 152 -2.07 -7.27 14.65
N ARG A 153 -2.64 -7.88 13.62
CA ARG A 153 -1.98 -8.86 12.77
C ARG A 153 -1.57 -8.21 11.44
N ALA A 154 -0.82 -8.93 10.61
CA ALA A 154 -0.36 -8.46 9.29
C ALA A 154 -1.52 -7.92 8.42
N VAL A 155 -2.72 -8.53 8.51
CA VAL A 155 -3.93 -8.08 7.81
C VAL A 155 -4.33 -6.65 8.20
N HIS A 156 -4.29 -6.32 9.50
CA HIS A 156 -4.60 -4.96 9.98
C HIS A 156 -3.58 -3.95 9.40
N TRP A 157 -2.29 -4.33 9.39
CA TRP A 157 -1.21 -3.47 8.86
C TRP A 157 -1.33 -3.28 7.35
N ALA A 158 -1.66 -4.33 6.60
CA ALA A 158 -1.95 -4.24 5.16
C ALA A 158 -3.11 -3.26 4.88
N CYS A 159 -4.18 -3.36 5.67
CA CYS A 159 -5.35 -2.46 5.56
C CYS A 159 -4.99 -1.02 5.91
N ARG A 160 -4.13 -0.82 6.93
CA ARG A 160 -3.64 0.50 7.34
C ARG A 160 -2.82 1.18 6.26
N GLY A 161 -1.95 0.41 5.58
CA GLY A 161 -1.06 0.89 4.51
C GLY A 161 -1.73 1.06 3.15
N GLY A 162 -2.96 0.57 2.97
CA GLY A 162 -3.59 0.53 1.64
C GLY A 162 -2.96 -0.53 0.72
N SER A 163 -2.38 -1.55 1.31
CA SER A 163 -1.47 -2.52 0.68
C SER A 163 -2.25 -3.70 0.10
N LEU A 164 -2.94 -3.45 -1.03
CA LEU A 164 -3.84 -4.44 -1.65
C LEU A 164 -3.09 -5.71 -2.11
N ALA A 165 -1.89 -5.57 -2.66
CA ALA A 165 -1.12 -6.73 -3.14
C ALA A 165 -0.69 -7.62 -1.95
N ALA A 166 -0.20 -6.99 -0.87
CA ALA A 166 0.18 -7.72 0.36
C ALA A 166 -1.04 -8.37 1.01
N LEU A 167 -2.18 -7.68 1.05
CA LEU A 167 -3.44 -8.22 1.60
C LEU A 167 -3.88 -9.48 0.86
N LYS A 168 -3.81 -9.47 -0.48
CA LYS A 168 -4.15 -10.64 -1.31
C LYS A 168 -3.24 -11.83 -0.99
N VAL A 169 -1.93 -11.60 -0.91
CA VAL A 169 -0.96 -12.66 -0.56
C VAL A 169 -1.30 -13.24 0.82
N LEU A 170 -1.59 -12.38 1.81
CA LEU A 170 -1.99 -12.85 3.16
C LEU A 170 -3.24 -13.73 3.10
N GLN A 171 -4.28 -13.32 2.33
CA GLN A 171 -5.51 -14.10 2.17
C GLN A 171 -5.26 -15.43 1.45
N ASP A 172 -4.45 -15.42 0.39
CA ASP A 172 -4.09 -16.64 -0.37
C ASP A 172 -3.36 -17.64 0.51
N ARG A 173 -2.64 -17.16 1.53
CA ARG A 173 -1.94 -17.99 2.53
C ARG A 173 -2.80 -18.26 3.77
N GLY A 174 -4.11 -17.97 3.72
CA GLY A 174 -5.08 -18.35 4.74
C GLY A 174 -5.25 -17.38 5.91
N ALA A 175 -4.86 -16.12 5.77
CA ALA A 175 -5.11 -15.12 6.81
C ALA A 175 -6.61 -14.89 7.02
N ASP A 176 -7.06 -14.93 8.27
CA ASP A 176 -8.45 -14.60 8.63
C ASP A 176 -8.65 -13.08 8.55
N ILE A 177 -9.61 -12.65 7.74
CA ILE A 177 -9.99 -11.23 7.57
C ILE A 177 -10.98 -10.73 8.65
N ASN A 178 -11.53 -11.62 9.46
CA ASN A 178 -12.50 -11.26 10.52
C ASN A 178 -11.82 -11.12 11.91
N VAL A 179 -10.51 -11.02 11.93
CA VAL A 179 -9.72 -10.82 13.16
C VAL A 179 -9.99 -9.43 13.77
N LYS A 180 -9.81 -9.34 15.07
CA LYS A 180 -9.98 -8.10 15.82
C LYS A 180 -8.70 -7.75 16.59
N ASP A 181 -8.44 -6.45 16.70
CA ASP A 181 -7.36 -5.90 17.53
C ASP A 181 -7.85 -5.67 18.98
N LYS A 182 -7.03 -5.06 19.84
CA LYS A 182 -7.39 -4.75 21.24
C LYS A 182 -8.60 -3.81 21.38
N LEU A 183 -8.85 -2.98 20.38
CA LEU A 183 -10.02 -2.10 20.34
C LEU A 183 -11.21 -2.76 19.64
N LEU A 184 -11.16 -4.09 19.46
CA LEU A 184 -12.15 -4.87 18.74
C LEU A 184 -12.35 -4.39 17.28
N SER A 185 -11.43 -3.56 16.74
CA SER A 185 -11.49 -3.08 15.36
C SER A 185 -11.13 -4.20 14.41
N SER A 186 -11.94 -4.40 13.39
CA SER A 186 -11.65 -5.34 12.29
C SER A 186 -10.78 -4.67 11.22
N PRO A 187 -10.17 -5.42 10.32
CA PRO A 187 -9.47 -4.86 9.15
C PRO A 187 -10.33 -3.87 8.35
N LEU A 188 -11.65 -4.08 8.31
CA LEU A 188 -12.61 -3.16 7.64
C LEU A 188 -12.66 -1.80 8.34
N HIS A 189 -12.68 -1.76 9.68
CA HIS A 189 -12.61 -0.49 10.44
C HIS A 189 -11.30 0.25 10.11
N VAL A 190 -10.18 -0.47 10.13
CA VAL A 190 -8.86 0.11 9.84
C VAL A 190 -8.83 0.70 8.42
N ALA A 191 -9.25 -0.06 7.41
CA ALA A 191 -9.29 0.40 6.01
C ALA A 191 -10.21 1.62 5.83
N THR A 192 -11.34 1.64 6.55
CA THR A 192 -12.31 2.75 6.52
C THR A 192 -11.70 4.02 7.13
N ARG A 193 -11.08 3.90 8.30
CA ARG A 193 -10.44 5.02 9.01
C ARG A 193 -9.31 5.64 8.19
N THR A 194 -8.50 4.80 7.55
CA THR A 194 -7.39 5.27 6.70
C THR A 194 -7.86 5.76 5.32
N GLY A 195 -9.07 5.37 4.88
CA GLY A 195 -9.68 5.88 3.65
C GLY A 195 -9.35 5.09 2.39
N HIS A 196 -8.87 3.85 2.53
CA HIS A 196 -8.47 3.00 1.40
C HIS A 196 -9.69 2.28 0.80
N SER A 197 -10.37 2.96 -0.12
CA SER A 197 -11.61 2.45 -0.75
C SER A 197 -11.42 1.15 -1.55
N ASP A 198 -10.26 0.95 -2.15
CA ASP A 198 -9.90 -0.27 -2.88
C ASP A 198 -9.75 -1.47 -1.94
N ILE A 199 -9.13 -1.27 -0.78
CA ILE A 199 -9.06 -2.28 0.30
C ILE A 199 -10.47 -2.62 0.81
N VAL A 200 -11.27 -1.58 1.10
CA VAL A 200 -12.66 -1.77 1.56
C VAL A 200 -13.44 -2.61 0.53
N GLN A 201 -13.38 -2.24 -0.74
CA GLN A 201 -14.05 -2.98 -1.82
C GLN A 201 -13.60 -4.44 -1.86
N HIS A 202 -12.29 -4.68 -1.76
CA HIS A 202 -11.72 -6.03 -1.77
C HIS A 202 -12.21 -6.85 -0.57
N LEU A 203 -12.18 -6.29 0.65
CA LEU A 203 -12.66 -6.97 1.87
C LEU A 203 -14.16 -7.32 1.79
N LEU A 204 -14.98 -6.42 1.24
CA LEU A 204 -16.41 -6.66 1.06
C LEU A 204 -16.68 -7.83 0.11
N VAL A 205 -15.94 -7.88 -1.00
CA VAL A 205 -16.03 -9.01 -1.97
C VAL A 205 -15.55 -10.32 -1.34
N SER A 206 -14.57 -10.25 -0.43
CA SER A 206 -14.01 -11.41 0.29
C SER A 206 -14.94 -11.92 1.43
N GLY A 207 -16.07 -11.28 1.67
CA GLY A 207 -17.05 -11.75 2.66
C GLY A 207 -16.74 -11.38 4.11
N ILE A 208 -16.07 -10.25 4.33
CA ILE A 208 -15.85 -9.75 5.70
C ILE A 208 -17.19 -9.44 6.40
N ASN A 209 -17.22 -9.60 7.73
CA ASN A 209 -18.39 -9.19 8.52
C ASN A 209 -18.53 -7.67 8.50
N ILE A 210 -19.41 -7.19 7.62
CA ILE A 210 -19.65 -5.76 7.35
C ILE A 210 -20.19 -5.02 8.57
N ASN A 211 -20.94 -5.72 9.43
CA ASN A 211 -21.62 -5.14 10.61
C ASN A 211 -20.86 -5.42 11.91
N ALA A 212 -19.58 -5.81 11.83
CA ALA A 212 -18.74 -5.99 13.00
C ALA A 212 -18.70 -4.68 13.80
N LYS A 213 -18.76 -4.79 15.12
CA LYS A 213 -18.66 -3.65 16.05
C LYS A 213 -17.29 -3.63 16.70
N ASP A 214 -16.74 -2.44 16.86
CA ASP A 214 -15.55 -2.19 17.65
C ASP A 214 -15.93 -2.00 19.15
N TRP A 215 -14.99 -1.55 19.97
CA TRP A 215 -15.20 -1.40 21.42
C TRP A 215 -16.16 -0.24 21.76
N GLU A 216 -16.29 0.76 20.90
CA GLU A 216 -17.28 1.86 21.04
C GLU A 216 -18.66 1.45 20.51
N GLY A 217 -18.79 0.22 19.98
CA GLY A 217 -19.98 -0.27 19.34
C GLY A 217 -20.17 0.27 17.91
N ASP A 218 -19.18 1.02 17.40
CA ASP A 218 -19.20 1.58 16.06
C ASP A 218 -18.99 0.47 15.03
N THR A 219 -19.72 0.52 13.94
CA THR A 219 -19.46 -0.28 12.73
C THR A 219 -18.57 0.52 11.79
N ALA A 220 -18.01 -0.11 10.77
CA ALA A 220 -17.26 0.58 9.73
C ALA A 220 -18.08 1.72 9.07
N LEU A 221 -19.41 1.58 9.01
CA LEU A 221 -20.29 2.64 8.49
C LEU A 221 -20.27 3.88 9.40
N HIS A 222 -20.30 3.72 10.74
CA HIS A 222 -20.15 4.85 11.69
C HIS A 222 -18.84 5.60 11.42
N ASP A 223 -17.72 4.87 11.34
CA ASP A 223 -16.41 5.44 11.01
C ASP A 223 -16.41 6.19 9.68
N ALA A 224 -17.01 5.60 8.65
CA ALA A 224 -17.07 6.18 7.30
C ALA A 224 -17.85 7.51 7.29
N VAL A 225 -18.97 7.57 8.01
CA VAL A 225 -19.80 8.79 8.13
C VAL A 225 -19.06 9.84 8.96
N ARG A 226 -18.56 9.46 10.13
CA ARG A 226 -17.84 10.37 11.04
C ARG A 226 -16.62 11.02 10.36
N LEU A 227 -15.89 10.27 9.52
CA LEU A 227 -14.69 10.71 8.82
C LEU A 227 -14.99 11.28 7.41
N ASN A 228 -16.27 11.42 7.04
CA ASN A 228 -16.72 11.95 5.76
C ASN A 228 -16.15 11.19 4.55
N ARG A 229 -16.09 9.86 4.63
CA ARG A 229 -15.58 8.99 3.58
C ARG A 229 -16.71 8.58 2.61
N HIS A 230 -17.31 9.54 1.90
CA HIS A 230 -18.51 9.33 1.07
C HIS A 230 -18.41 8.14 0.11
N LYS A 231 -17.25 7.90 -0.51
CA LYS A 231 -17.03 6.74 -1.39
C LYS A 231 -17.15 5.43 -0.63
N ILE A 232 -16.58 5.36 0.59
CA ILE A 232 -16.63 4.17 1.44
C ILE A 232 -18.05 3.97 1.99
N VAL A 233 -18.75 5.06 2.39
CA VAL A 233 -20.15 5.01 2.77
C VAL A 233 -20.96 4.34 1.68
N LYS A 234 -20.81 4.78 0.42
CA LYS A 234 -21.50 4.19 -0.74
C LYS A 234 -21.19 2.69 -0.89
N LEU A 235 -19.90 2.31 -0.80
CA LEU A 235 -19.49 0.90 -0.92
C LEU A 235 -20.11 0.04 0.18
N LEU A 236 -20.08 0.50 1.43
CA LEU A 236 -20.62 -0.23 2.57
C LEU A 236 -22.14 -0.45 2.43
N ILE A 237 -22.89 0.59 2.09
CA ILE A 237 -24.36 0.49 1.96
C ILE A 237 -24.74 -0.43 0.79
N LEU A 238 -24.10 -0.29 -0.37
CA LEU A 238 -24.32 -1.16 -1.53
C LEU A 238 -23.99 -2.63 -1.25
N ALA A 239 -23.03 -2.87 -0.34
CA ALA A 239 -22.67 -4.22 0.10
C ALA A 239 -23.56 -4.75 1.24
N GLY A 240 -24.58 -3.98 1.67
CA GLY A 240 -25.57 -4.43 2.66
C GLY A 240 -25.25 -4.07 4.11
N ALA A 241 -24.47 -3.03 4.36
CA ALA A 241 -24.26 -2.55 5.73
C ALA A 241 -25.60 -2.10 6.34
N ASP A 242 -25.85 -2.52 7.57
CA ASP A 242 -27.08 -2.16 8.30
C ASP A 242 -26.92 -0.75 8.89
N MET A 243 -27.72 0.18 8.37
CA MET A 243 -27.73 1.59 8.77
C MET A 243 -28.41 1.84 10.11
N GLN A 244 -29.17 0.87 10.63
CA GLN A 244 -29.94 1.00 11.87
C GLN A 244 -29.17 0.56 13.11
N ILE A 245 -28.00 -0.03 12.92
CA ILE A 245 -27.15 -0.44 14.07
C ILE A 245 -26.76 0.79 14.86
N LYS A 246 -27.01 0.72 16.16
CA LYS A 246 -26.62 1.75 17.13
C LYS A 246 -25.33 1.37 17.84
N ASN A 247 -24.48 2.37 18.06
CA ASN A 247 -23.24 2.22 18.82
C ASN A 247 -23.53 2.25 20.34
N ALA A 248 -22.50 2.30 21.18
CA ALA A 248 -22.64 2.31 22.64
C ALA A 248 -23.33 3.59 23.19
N GLU A 249 -23.32 4.68 22.40
CA GLU A 249 -24.03 5.92 22.72
C GLU A 249 -25.52 5.88 22.31
N GLY A 250 -25.97 4.81 21.67
CA GLY A 250 -27.32 4.67 21.15
C GLY A 250 -27.56 5.39 19.82
N ILE A 251 -26.49 5.81 19.14
CA ILE A 251 -26.53 6.63 17.93
C ILE A 251 -26.30 5.72 16.71
N ALA A 252 -27.15 5.85 15.69
CA ALA A 252 -26.95 5.16 14.40
C ALA A 252 -25.99 5.98 13.52
N ALA A 253 -25.34 5.30 12.56
CA ALA A 253 -24.36 5.95 11.67
C ALA A 253 -24.96 7.17 10.93
N THR A 254 -26.21 7.10 10.51
CA THR A 254 -26.91 8.22 9.85
C THR A 254 -27.15 9.42 10.76
N GLU A 255 -27.29 9.17 12.06
CA GLU A 255 -27.51 10.23 13.08
C GLU A 255 -26.22 11.02 13.40
N GLN A 256 -25.04 10.49 13.06
CA GLN A 256 -23.74 11.13 13.29
C GLN A 256 -23.41 12.22 12.24
N LEU A 257 -24.25 12.43 11.24
CA LEU A 257 -24.01 13.40 10.15
C LEU A 257 -23.91 14.83 10.68
N LYS A 258 -22.83 15.50 10.34
CA LYS A 258 -22.65 16.93 10.63
C LYS A 258 -23.21 17.79 9.49
N GLN A 259 -23.62 19.01 9.83
CA GLN A 259 -24.26 19.95 8.87
C GLN A 259 -23.44 20.21 7.60
N TRP A 260 -22.11 20.15 7.70
CA TRP A 260 -21.21 20.40 6.58
C TRP A 260 -20.90 19.18 5.68
N GLN A 261 -21.40 18.00 6.05
CA GLN A 261 -21.14 16.74 5.30
C GLN A 261 -22.19 16.51 4.19
N PHE A 262 -22.33 17.48 3.28
CA PHE A 262 -23.36 17.48 2.23
C PHE A 262 -23.29 16.25 1.33
N ASP A 263 -22.11 15.91 0.82
CA ASP A 263 -21.93 14.77 -0.11
C ASP A 263 -22.30 13.43 0.55
N THR A 264 -21.93 13.26 1.81
CA THR A 264 -22.25 12.04 2.58
C THR A 264 -23.74 11.97 2.86
N LYS A 265 -24.35 13.11 3.23
CA LYS A 265 -25.80 13.20 3.48
C LYS A 265 -26.59 12.86 2.21
N GLU A 266 -26.27 13.49 1.08
CA GLU A 266 -26.91 13.25 -0.20
C GLU A 266 -26.80 11.79 -0.63
N THR A 267 -25.61 11.20 -0.42
CA THR A 267 -25.34 9.78 -0.72
C THR A 267 -26.26 8.87 0.12
N LEU A 268 -26.37 9.12 1.43
CA LEU A 268 -27.19 8.35 2.35
C LEU A 268 -28.67 8.45 1.97
N GLU A 269 -29.18 9.66 1.77
CA GLU A 269 -30.59 9.91 1.39
C GLU A 269 -30.97 9.19 0.09
N LYS A 270 -30.11 9.23 -0.93
CA LYS A 270 -30.33 8.54 -2.20
C LYS A 270 -30.38 7.02 -2.03
N LEU A 271 -29.47 6.46 -1.22
CA LEU A 271 -29.37 5.02 -1.01
C LEU A 271 -30.53 4.51 -0.14
N GLU A 272 -30.99 5.27 0.83
CA GLU A 272 -32.20 4.97 1.62
C GLU A 272 -33.44 4.88 0.71
N GLN A 273 -33.64 5.88 -0.15
CA GLN A 273 -34.74 5.92 -1.11
C GLN A 273 -34.73 4.70 -2.04
N MET A 274 -33.54 4.33 -2.54
CA MET A 274 -33.39 3.15 -3.42
C MET A 274 -33.74 1.85 -2.68
N ARG A 275 -33.34 1.71 -1.44
CA ARG A 275 -33.68 0.52 -0.62
C ARG A 275 -35.17 0.40 -0.40
N ASP A 276 -35.82 1.50 -0.05
CA ASP A 276 -37.27 1.51 0.21
C ASP A 276 -38.10 1.16 -1.03
N VAL A 277 -37.61 1.57 -2.22
CA VAL A 277 -38.22 1.21 -3.51
C VAL A 277 -38.06 -0.29 -3.83
N CYS A 278 -36.95 -0.91 -3.43
CA CYS A 278 -36.67 -2.33 -3.67
C CYS A 278 -37.44 -3.26 -2.72
N LEU A 279 -38.03 -2.74 -1.64
CA LEU A 279 -38.80 -3.53 -0.66
C LEU A 279 -40.31 -3.56 -0.94
N VAL A 280 -40.77 -2.84 -1.98
CA VAL A 280 -42.17 -2.83 -2.46
C VAL A 280 -42.30 -3.71 -3.71
#